data_1291ec2ad80c4c16d35a690b9d8dcaeb
#
_entry.id   1291ec2ad80c4c16d35a690b9d8dcaeb
#
_cell.length_a   1.000
_cell.length_b   1.000
_cell.length_c   1.000
_cell.angle_alpha   90.00
_cell.angle_beta   90.00
_cell.angle_gamma   90.00
#
_symmetry.space_group_name_H-M   'P 1'
#
loop_
_entity.id
_entity.type
_entity.pdbx_description
1 polymer ?
#
loop_
_entity_poly.entity_id
_entity_poly.type
_entity_poly.pdbx_seq_one_letter_code
_entity_poly.pdbx_strand_id
1 'polypeptide(L)'
;MATATSVLSQSFDGIFYRVQTTSFDARFIISADADPERVENVDVEVRLTDGSRWSATMFTVAEVQRLMARWSQTGECGGGAYFWCRDGVIVGDPGVRAMTAVLIGLHDDDDGLTAVLQRLDEE
;
A
#
# COMPACT_ATOMS: atom_id res chain seq x y z
N MET A 1 13.50 -14.27 -20.58
CA MET A 1 13.62 -13.03 -19.81
C MET A 1 12.24 -12.61 -19.35
N ALA A 2 12.07 -12.40 -18.05
CA ALA A 2 10.76 -11.98 -17.55
C ALA A 2 10.46 -10.55 -17.98
N THR A 3 9.23 -10.31 -18.41
CA THR A 3 8.77 -8.96 -18.75
C THR A 3 8.49 -8.19 -17.46
N ALA A 4 9.02 -6.99 -17.34
CA ALA A 4 8.77 -6.14 -16.20
C ALA A 4 7.28 -5.78 -16.12
N THR A 5 6.76 -5.68 -14.91
CA THR A 5 5.38 -5.29 -14.67
C THR A 5 5.16 -3.83 -15.09
N SER A 6 4.09 -3.59 -15.82
CA SER A 6 3.72 -2.26 -16.31
C SER A 6 2.31 -1.91 -15.90
N VAL A 7 2.07 -0.62 -15.64
CA VAL A 7 0.73 -0.10 -15.37
C VAL A 7 -0.06 -0.05 -16.66
N LEU A 8 -1.27 -0.62 -16.65
CA LEU A 8 -2.18 -0.62 -17.81
C LEU A 8 -3.21 0.49 -17.70
N SER A 9 -3.76 0.74 -16.51
CA SER A 9 -4.77 1.77 -16.29
C SER A 9 -4.84 2.15 -14.84
N GLN A 10 -5.35 3.35 -14.56
CA GLN A 10 -5.59 3.80 -13.20
C GLN A 10 -6.74 4.81 -13.19
N SER A 11 -7.67 4.63 -12.26
CA SER A 11 -8.84 5.50 -12.14
C SER A 11 -9.61 5.20 -10.86
N PHE A 12 -10.47 6.15 -10.45
CA PHE A 12 -11.42 5.88 -9.38
C PHE A 12 -12.48 4.88 -9.84
N ASP A 13 -12.82 3.95 -8.95
CA ASP A 13 -13.88 2.97 -9.15
C ASP A 13 -14.63 2.87 -7.82
N GLY A 14 -15.67 3.68 -7.66
CA GLY A 14 -16.40 3.77 -6.40
C GLY A 14 -15.53 4.35 -5.29
N ILE A 15 -15.33 3.55 -4.24
CA ILE A 15 -14.54 3.95 -3.07
C ILE A 15 -13.06 3.61 -3.22
N PHE A 16 -12.67 3.03 -4.37
CA PHE A 16 -11.29 2.63 -4.60
C PHE A 16 -10.65 3.48 -5.68
N TYR A 17 -9.35 3.70 -5.54
CA TYR A 17 -8.53 4.10 -6.67
C TYR A 17 -7.86 2.84 -7.20
N ARG A 18 -8.25 2.40 -8.38
CA ARG A 18 -7.82 1.13 -8.94
C ARG A 18 -6.67 1.32 -9.89
N VAL A 19 -5.62 0.52 -9.70
CA VAL A 19 -4.48 0.48 -10.61
C VAL A 19 -4.37 -0.94 -11.15
N GLN A 20 -4.56 -1.10 -12.47
CA GLN A 20 -4.38 -2.39 -13.13
C GLN A 20 -3.00 -2.43 -13.74
N THR A 21 -2.27 -3.51 -13.45
CA THR A 21 -0.96 -3.74 -14.03
C THR A 21 -0.97 -5.05 -14.82
N THR A 22 0.11 -5.34 -15.51
CA THR A 22 0.25 -6.59 -16.26
C THR A 22 0.33 -7.82 -15.35
N SER A 23 0.61 -7.64 -14.05
CA SER A 23 0.85 -8.74 -13.12
C SER A 23 -0.14 -8.80 -11.96
N PHE A 24 -0.80 -7.69 -11.62
CA PHE A 24 -1.73 -7.65 -10.49
C PHE A 24 -2.70 -6.48 -10.64
N ASP A 25 -3.74 -6.50 -9.81
CA ASP A 25 -4.75 -5.46 -9.70
C ASP A 25 -4.66 -4.90 -8.28
N ALA A 26 -4.38 -3.61 -8.14
CA ALA A 26 -4.27 -2.96 -6.83
C ALA A 26 -5.44 -2.00 -6.63
N ARG A 27 -6.04 -2.05 -5.45
CA ARG A 27 -7.15 -1.18 -5.07
C ARG A 27 -6.76 -0.41 -3.82
N PHE A 28 -6.52 0.88 -4.00
CA PHE A 28 -6.20 1.80 -2.90
C PHE A 28 -7.50 2.37 -2.35
N ILE A 29 -7.71 2.23 -1.04
CA ILE A 29 -8.95 2.68 -0.39
C ILE A 29 -8.78 4.15 -0.04
N ILE A 30 -9.18 5.02 -0.96
CA ILE A 30 -9.11 6.47 -0.78
C ILE A 30 -10.43 7.08 -1.24
N SER A 31 -10.84 8.14 -0.55
CA SER A 31 -12.06 8.82 -0.91
C SER A 31 -11.90 9.61 -2.21
N ALA A 32 -13.01 9.76 -2.96
CA ALA A 32 -12.98 10.40 -4.27
C ALA A 32 -12.58 11.88 -4.22
N ASP A 33 -12.69 12.51 -3.05
CA ASP A 33 -12.28 13.90 -2.86
C ASP A 33 -10.82 14.03 -2.40
N ALA A 34 -10.14 12.92 -2.13
CA ALA A 34 -8.73 12.94 -1.79
C ALA A 34 -7.88 12.93 -3.06
N ASP A 35 -6.70 13.50 -2.96
CA ASP A 35 -5.77 13.55 -4.10
C ASP A 35 -4.92 12.29 -4.10
N PRO A 36 -5.08 11.39 -5.11
CA PRO A 36 -4.29 10.16 -5.17
C PRO A 36 -2.78 10.39 -5.25
N GLU A 37 -2.35 11.57 -5.70
CA GLU A 37 -0.92 11.85 -5.82
C GLU A 37 -0.28 12.31 -4.51
N ARG A 38 -1.08 12.54 -3.47
CA ARG A 38 -0.59 13.08 -2.20
C ARG A 38 -0.86 12.20 -0.99
N VAL A 39 -1.47 11.01 -1.20
CA VAL A 39 -1.80 10.15 -0.07
C VAL A 39 -0.52 9.68 0.62
N GLU A 40 -0.53 9.68 1.94
CA GLU A 40 0.60 9.30 2.78
C GLU A 40 0.26 8.17 3.74
N ASN A 41 -0.99 7.75 3.78
CA ASN A 41 -1.49 6.69 4.66
C ASN A 41 -2.69 6.07 3.96
N VAL A 42 -2.52 4.87 3.43
CA VAL A 42 -3.57 4.26 2.62
C VAL A 42 -3.53 2.74 2.72
N ASP A 43 -4.71 2.15 2.85
CA ASP A 43 -4.87 0.71 2.74
C ASP A 43 -4.93 0.32 1.27
N VAL A 44 -4.28 -0.77 0.92
CA VAL A 44 -4.31 -1.31 -0.43
C VAL A 44 -4.58 -2.81 -0.41
N GLU A 45 -5.43 -3.25 -1.33
CA GLU A 45 -5.65 -4.66 -1.60
C GLU A 45 -5.07 -4.98 -2.96
N VAL A 46 -4.25 -6.04 -3.01
CA VAL A 46 -3.61 -6.49 -4.25
C VAL A 46 -4.15 -7.87 -4.59
N ARG A 47 -4.64 -8.03 -5.81
CA ARG A 47 -5.09 -9.32 -6.33
C ARG A 47 -4.10 -9.81 -7.38
N LEU A 48 -3.53 -10.98 -7.15
CA LEU A 48 -2.59 -11.60 -8.08
C LEU A 48 -3.33 -12.40 -9.15
N THR A 49 -2.60 -12.82 -10.17
CA THR A 49 -3.19 -13.55 -11.31
C THR A 49 -3.74 -14.92 -10.92
N ASP A 50 -3.28 -15.50 -9.81
CA ASP A 50 -3.81 -16.76 -9.29
C ASP A 50 -5.11 -16.58 -8.50
N GLY A 51 -5.60 -15.35 -8.38
CA GLY A 51 -6.82 -15.03 -7.64
C GLY A 51 -6.60 -14.76 -6.17
N SER A 52 -5.40 -14.94 -5.64
CA SER A 52 -5.12 -14.66 -4.24
C SER A 52 -5.14 -13.16 -3.99
N ARG A 53 -5.57 -12.78 -2.78
CA ARG A 53 -5.70 -11.40 -2.36
C ARG A 53 -4.75 -11.12 -1.20
N TRP A 54 -4.15 -9.97 -1.23
CA TRP A 54 -3.15 -9.55 -0.25
C TRP A 54 -3.40 -8.11 0.15
N SER A 55 -3.04 -7.74 1.37
CA SER A 55 -3.27 -6.38 1.85
C SER A 55 -2.01 -5.78 2.45
N ALA A 56 -1.97 -4.46 2.42
CA ALA A 56 -0.97 -3.67 3.12
C ALA A 56 -1.56 -2.32 3.49
N THR A 57 -1.00 -1.71 4.53
CA THR A 57 -1.21 -0.29 4.81
C THR A 57 0.10 0.41 4.50
N MET A 58 0.07 1.36 3.57
CA MET A 58 1.28 2.04 3.13
C MET A 58 1.35 3.43 3.77
N PHE A 59 2.52 3.74 4.32
CA PHE A 59 2.79 5.01 5.02
C PHE A 59 4.04 5.65 4.44
N THR A 60 4.04 6.99 4.36
CA THR A 60 5.31 7.69 4.16
C THR A 60 6.05 7.79 5.50
N VAL A 61 7.35 8.02 5.44
CA VAL A 61 8.14 8.27 6.65
C VAL A 61 7.58 9.46 7.42
N ALA A 62 7.19 10.53 6.72
CA ALA A 62 6.62 11.72 7.34
C ALA A 62 5.31 11.39 8.09
N GLU A 63 4.47 10.53 7.52
CA GLU A 63 3.22 10.14 8.19
C GLU A 63 3.49 9.31 9.44
N VAL A 64 4.46 8.39 9.38
CA VAL A 64 4.87 7.62 10.57
C VAL A 64 5.33 8.55 11.69
N GLN A 65 6.12 9.57 11.34
CA GLN A 65 6.57 10.55 12.33
C GLN A 65 5.39 11.31 12.94
N ARG A 66 4.41 11.71 12.14
CA ARG A 66 3.20 12.39 12.64
C ARG A 66 2.39 11.48 13.57
N LEU A 67 2.25 10.21 13.22
CA LEU A 67 1.52 9.25 14.05
C LEU A 67 2.23 9.04 15.39
N MET A 68 3.53 8.87 15.40
CA MET A 68 4.28 8.69 16.63
C MET A 68 4.19 9.94 17.51
N ALA A 69 4.23 11.14 16.93
CA ALA A 69 4.05 12.38 17.67
C ALA A 69 2.65 12.48 18.28
N ARG A 70 1.61 12.07 17.54
CA ARG A 70 0.23 12.04 18.06
C ARG A 70 0.12 11.06 19.22
N TRP A 71 0.72 9.88 19.07
CA TRP A 71 0.66 8.83 20.11
C TRP A 71 1.39 9.23 21.38
N SER A 72 2.32 10.18 21.33
CA SER A 72 2.95 10.71 22.54
C SER A 72 1.94 11.40 23.44
N GLN A 73 0.78 11.82 22.87
CA GLN A 73 -0.28 12.47 23.62
C GLN A 73 -1.42 11.51 23.98
N THR A 74 -1.66 10.47 23.17
CA THR A 74 -2.74 9.52 23.40
C THR A 74 -2.30 8.29 24.19
N GLY A 75 -1.01 8.02 24.26
CA GLY A 75 -0.47 6.86 24.96
C GLY A 75 -0.31 5.61 24.11
N GLU A 76 -0.73 5.65 22.84
CA GLU A 76 -0.61 4.49 21.94
C GLU A 76 0.86 4.20 21.65
N CYS A 77 1.17 2.92 21.41
CA CYS A 77 2.51 2.45 21.07
C CYS A 77 3.60 3.00 22.01
N GLY A 78 3.37 2.82 23.32
CA GLY A 78 4.31 3.27 24.34
C GLY A 78 4.49 4.78 24.36
N GLY A 79 3.44 5.54 24.06
CA GLY A 79 3.51 6.99 23.99
C GLY A 79 4.27 7.48 22.76
N GLY A 80 4.20 6.73 21.67
CA GLY A 80 4.89 7.10 20.44
C GLY A 80 6.36 6.68 20.41
N ALA A 81 6.77 5.79 21.32
CA ALA A 81 8.15 5.33 21.38
C ALA A 81 8.52 4.43 20.19
N TYR A 82 7.50 3.83 19.55
CA TYR A 82 7.72 2.96 18.38
C TYR A 82 6.49 3.04 17.47
N PHE A 83 6.66 2.55 16.24
CA PHE A 83 5.58 2.39 15.28
C PHE A 83 5.39 0.91 14.98
N TRP A 84 4.13 0.47 14.97
CA TRP A 84 3.83 -0.91 14.60
C TRP A 84 2.53 -0.98 13.82
N CYS A 85 2.54 -1.77 12.75
CA CYS A 85 1.36 -2.09 11.95
C CYS A 85 1.63 -3.44 11.29
N ARG A 86 0.68 -4.37 11.42
CA ARG A 86 0.88 -5.76 10.99
C ARG A 86 1.30 -5.89 9.53
N ASP A 87 0.59 -5.19 8.64
CA ASP A 87 0.83 -5.22 7.21
C ASP A 87 1.39 -3.88 6.71
N GLY A 88 2.08 -3.16 7.59
CA GLY A 88 2.59 -1.83 7.28
C GLY A 88 3.80 -1.87 6.38
N VAL A 89 3.80 -1.02 5.37
CA VAL A 89 4.92 -0.80 4.47
C VAL A 89 5.24 0.69 4.47
N ILE A 90 6.48 1.03 4.80
CA ILE A 90 6.91 2.43 4.83
C ILE A 90 7.59 2.74 3.51
N VAL A 91 7.09 3.78 2.82
CA VAL A 91 7.57 4.16 1.50
C VAL A 91 8.26 5.53 1.56
N GLY A 92 9.12 5.79 0.59
CA GLY A 92 9.88 7.04 0.57
C GLY A 92 9.07 8.25 0.13
N ASP A 93 8.15 8.07 -0.80
CA ASP A 93 7.41 9.18 -1.41
C ASP A 93 5.90 8.98 -1.29
N PRO A 94 5.13 10.08 -1.19
CA PRO A 94 3.67 10.00 -1.14
C PRO A 94 3.08 9.70 -2.51
N GLY A 95 1.82 9.28 -2.51
CA GLY A 95 1.03 9.15 -3.72
C GLY A 95 0.94 7.73 -4.24
N VAL A 96 -0.19 7.46 -4.92
CA VAL A 96 -0.48 6.14 -5.48
C VAL A 96 0.59 5.72 -6.49
N ARG A 97 1.11 6.68 -7.27
CA ARG A 97 2.14 6.36 -8.27
C ARG A 97 3.39 5.78 -7.62
N ALA A 98 3.90 6.44 -6.57
CA ALA A 98 5.08 5.96 -5.85
C ALA A 98 4.81 4.64 -5.16
N MET A 99 3.62 4.49 -4.56
CA MET A 99 3.24 3.27 -3.87
C MET A 99 3.05 2.10 -4.84
N THR A 100 2.50 2.36 -6.02
CA THR A 100 2.39 1.34 -7.07
C THR A 100 3.78 0.89 -7.52
N ALA A 101 4.73 1.82 -7.65
CA ALA A 101 6.10 1.48 -8.02
C ALA A 101 6.74 0.54 -6.96
N VAL A 102 6.44 0.76 -5.68
CA VAL A 102 6.89 -0.15 -4.62
C VAL A 102 6.29 -1.53 -4.78
N LEU A 103 4.98 -1.61 -5.05
CA LEU A 103 4.31 -2.90 -5.25
C LEU A 103 4.89 -3.63 -6.47
N ILE A 104 5.15 -2.91 -7.56
CA ILE A 104 5.77 -3.50 -8.75
C ILE A 104 7.17 -4.03 -8.43
N GLY A 105 7.97 -3.25 -7.72
CA GLY A 105 9.29 -3.68 -7.31
C GLY A 105 9.26 -4.94 -6.44
N LEU A 106 8.33 -4.99 -5.49
CA LEU A 106 8.15 -6.17 -4.64
C LEU A 106 7.72 -7.39 -5.46
N HIS A 107 6.78 -7.20 -6.40
CA HIS A 107 6.30 -8.29 -7.24
C HIS A 107 7.40 -8.83 -8.15
N ASP A 108 8.19 -7.95 -8.73
CA ASP A 108 9.23 -8.34 -9.69
C ASP A 108 10.50 -8.87 -9.02
N ASP A 109 10.59 -8.75 -7.70
CA ASP A 109 11.69 -9.27 -6.90
C ASP A 109 11.22 -10.56 -6.21
N ASP A 110 11.53 -11.70 -6.78
CA ASP A 110 11.17 -13.07 -6.36
C ASP A 110 10.45 -13.17 -5.02
N ASP A 111 9.13 -13.37 -5.03
CA ASP A 111 8.28 -13.56 -3.86
C ASP A 111 8.26 -12.38 -2.87
N GLY A 112 8.84 -11.24 -3.24
CA GLY A 112 8.89 -10.08 -2.35
C GLY A 112 7.52 -9.59 -1.93
N LEU A 113 6.57 -9.52 -2.87
CA LEU A 113 5.22 -9.05 -2.56
C LEU A 113 4.53 -9.97 -1.55
N THR A 114 4.57 -11.27 -1.76
CA THR A 114 3.91 -12.23 -0.88
C THR A 114 4.64 -12.41 0.45
N ALA A 115 5.91 -12.01 0.52
CA ALA A 115 6.67 -12.03 1.77
C ALA A 115 6.34 -10.81 2.64
N VAL A 116 6.00 -9.68 2.02
CA VAL A 116 5.80 -8.41 2.72
C VAL A 116 4.33 -8.15 3.06
N LEU A 117 3.43 -8.41 2.12
CA LEU A 117 2.00 -8.15 2.30
C LEU A 117 1.35 -9.31 3.08
N GLN A 118 0.21 -9.02 3.69
CA GLN A 118 -0.56 -10.02 4.41
C GLN A 118 -1.59 -10.65 3.49
N ARG A 119 -1.61 -11.99 3.45
CA ARG A 119 -2.61 -12.71 2.66
C ARG A 119 -3.98 -12.57 3.31
N LEU A 120 -4.98 -12.29 2.48
CA LEU A 120 -6.37 -12.24 2.91
C LEU A 120 -7.00 -13.62 2.69
N ASP A 121 -7.70 -14.11 3.72
CA ASP A 121 -8.39 -15.38 3.60
C ASP A 121 -9.59 -15.23 2.68
N GLU A 122 -9.87 -16.28 1.92
CA GLU A 122 -11.06 -16.32 1.10
C GLU A 122 -12.23 -16.83 1.94
N GLU A 123 -13.33 -16.11 1.85
CA GLU A 123 -14.58 -16.49 2.49
C GLU A 123 -15.52 -17.15 1.47
#